data_51cda2e2cbfd8da0917788f00cb6b1a2
#
_entry.id   51cda2e2cbfd8da0917788f00cb6b1a2
#
_cell.length_a   1.000
_cell.length_b   1.000
_cell.length_c   1.000
_cell.angle_alpha   90.00
_cell.angle_beta   90.00
_cell.angle_gamma   90.00
#
_symmetry.space_group_name_H-M   'P 1'
#
loop_
_entity.id
_entity.type
_entity.pdbx_description
1 polymer ?
#
loop_
_entity_poly.entity_id
_entity_poly.type
_entity_poly.pdbx_seq_one_letter_code
_entity_poly.pdbx_strand_id
1 'polypeptide(L)'
;MAWRDGKASSRRLLLFMASIILGIAAVVSIQSFSENLKRNITLQSKALMGADYRIDSNQLPNEKVQGIIDSLGGASGMEVRFVSMAAFSKRNKTKLVQIRGVKGNFPIYGSFETEPETAAKDYDRANGALVDATVMLQFSLQPGDSVKIGELSFPILGALKSAPGSTAVSASVAPPIIIPYRFIDATELLQRGSRVGYNYYFVAETTSDMEQIYKEVDPKLDLENADMDTHTQTSERLGRRYENVGKFMNLVAFIALLLGCVGIASSVHIYIKEKLRAVAVLKCLGASRKQTFFIFLIQIAGLGLLGGLVGTLIGVSLQQLFPLILEDFLPFDVQISFSVQPILLGLLLGVFMSVLFALTPLLSTWYVSPLQVLRIQEQDNTKSRKASFLVLATILIFIFIFSLWLLESWQLALAFVLGILVTFSVLSGIAILFMKGIKKYFPT
;
A
#
# COMPACT_ATOMS: atom_id res chain seq x y z
N MET A 1 19.37 -31.98 24.49
CA MET A 1 18.12 -32.02 25.27
C MET A 1 17.01 -31.17 24.65
N ALA A 2 17.22 -29.91 24.32
CA ALA A 2 16.18 -29.02 23.74
C ALA A 2 15.49 -29.55 22.47
N TRP A 3 16.23 -30.19 21.55
CA TRP A 3 15.70 -30.75 20.32
C TRP A 3 14.79 -31.98 20.52
N ARG A 4 15.11 -32.86 21.46
CA ARG A 4 14.32 -34.06 21.76
C ARG A 4 13.02 -33.74 22.51
N ASP A 5 13.04 -32.73 23.37
CA ASP A 5 11.86 -32.23 24.08
C ASP A 5 10.86 -31.48 23.20
N GLY A 6 11.33 -30.86 22.11
CA GLY A 6 10.48 -30.19 21.12
C GLY A 6 9.54 -31.15 20.36
N LYS A 7 9.97 -32.41 20.16
CA LYS A 7 9.18 -33.38 19.40
C LYS A 7 7.93 -33.88 20.14
N ALA A 8 7.95 -33.89 21.46
CA ALA A 8 6.81 -34.32 22.29
C ALA A 8 5.70 -33.23 22.42
N SER A 9 6.05 -31.97 22.21
CA SER A 9 5.11 -30.80 22.28
C SER A 9 4.81 -30.18 20.91
N SER A 10 5.04 -30.90 19.82
CA SER A 10 5.07 -30.36 18.44
C SER A 10 3.78 -29.66 18.00
N ARG A 11 2.59 -30.17 18.33
CA ARG A 11 1.33 -29.54 17.93
C ARG A 11 1.12 -28.13 18.52
N ARG A 12 1.60 -27.88 19.75
CA ARG A 12 1.43 -26.57 20.41
C ARG A 12 2.50 -25.57 19.99
N LEU A 13 3.72 -26.07 19.75
CA LEU A 13 4.77 -25.26 19.13
C LEU A 13 4.39 -24.86 17.68
N LEU A 14 3.66 -25.71 16.95
CA LEU A 14 3.10 -25.37 15.65
C LEU A 14 2.07 -24.21 15.73
N LEU A 15 1.18 -24.20 16.73
CA LEU A 15 0.24 -23.09 16.92
C LEU A 15 0.97 -21.78 17.28
N PHE A 16 2.01 -21.87 18.11
CA PHE A 16 2.87 -20.73 18.41
C PHE A 16 3.55 -20.19 17.15
N MET A 17 4.19 -21.07 16.39
CA MET A 17 4.82 -20.70 15.12
C MET A 17 3.81 -20.16 14.10
N ALA A 18 2.64 -20.79 13.96
CA ALA A 18 1.62 -20.34 13.05
C ALA A 18 1.15 -18.90 13.33
N SER A 19 0.99 -18.53 14.60
CA SER A 19 0.63 -17.17 15.01
C SER A 19 1.71 -16.15 14.64
N ILE A 20 2.99 -16.49 14.84
CA ILE A 20 4.13 -15.64 14.44
C ILE A 20 4.16 -15.51 12.91
N ILE A 21 4.12 -16.66 12.22
CA ILE A 21 4.19 -16.73 10.75
C ILE A 21 3.11 -15.86 10.12
N LEU A 22 1.88 -15.97 10.57
CA LEU A 22 0.75 -15.25 10.00
C LEU A 22 0.86 -13.73 10.22
N GLY A 23 1.23 -13.29 11.43
CA GLY A 23 1.44 -11.89 11.73
C GLY A 23 2.58 -11.27 10.92
N ILE A 24 3.71 -11.96 10.82
CA ILE A 24 4.89 -11.47 10.09
C ILE A 24 4.65 -11.51 8.58
N ALA A 25 4.02 -12.57 8.06
CA ALA A 25 3.69 -12.66 6.64
C ALA A 25 2.80 -11.50 6.20
N ALA A 26 1.81 -11.11 7.01
CA ALA A 26 0.96 -9.96 6.73
C ALA A 26 1.75 -8.64 6.68
N VAL A 27 2.61 -8.38 7.67
CA VAL A 27 3.43 -7.16 7.71
C VAL A 27 4.42 -7.12 6.55
N VAL A 28 5.16 -8.21 6.32
CA VAL A 28 6.19 -8.26 5.27
C VAL A 28 5.58 -8.13 3.88
N SER A 29 4.46 -8.81 3.61
CA SER A 29 3.81 -8.74 2.30
C SER A 29 3.34 -7.32 1.97
N ILE A 30 2.73 -6.62 2.93
CA ILE A 30 2.23 -5.27 2.75
C ILE A 30 3.37 -4.26 2.64
N GLN A 31 4.38 -4.35 3.49
CA GLN A 31 5.53 -3.44 3.46
C GLN A 31 6.35 -3.62 2.17
N SER A 32 6.60 -4.87 1.76
CA SER A 32 7.30 -5.15 0.51
C SER A 32 6.54 -4.63 -0.71
N PHE A 33 5.22 -4.81 -0.74
CA PHE A 33 4.39 -4.28 -1.82
C PHE A 33 4.39 -2.75 -1.83
N SER A 34 4.23 -2.10 -0.67
CA SER A 34 4.24 -0.63 -0.55
C SER A 34 5.56 -0.02 -1.03
N GLU A 35 6.69 -0.64 -0.67
CA GLU A 35 8.02 -0.20 -1.12
C GLU A 35 8.19 -0.37 -2.64
N ASN A 36 7.79 -1.52 -3.18
CA ASN A 36 7.80 -1.77 -4.63
C ASN A 36 6.92 -0.78 -5.38
N LEU A 37 5.73 -0.48 -4.86
CA LEU A 37 4.81 0.48 -5.45
C LEU A 37 5.42 1.89 -5.51
N LYS A 38 5.98 2.39 -4.39
CA LYS A 38 6.69 3.68 -4.35
C LYS A 38 7.83 3.72 -5.36
N ARG A 39 8.64 2.67 -5.43
CA ARG A 39 9.75 2.56 -6.37
C ARG A 39 9.29 2.59 -7.82
N ASN A 40 8.26 1.83 -8.18
CA ASN A 40 7.70 1.82 -9.53
C ASN A 40 7.12 3.18 -9.92
N ILE A 41 6.39 3.87 -9.03
CA ILE A 41 5.90 5.23 -9.25
C ILE A 41 7.05 6.16 -9.59
N THR A 42 8.14 6.12 -8.84
CA THR A 42 9.31 6.98 -9.07
C THR A 42 10.00 6.66 -10.40
N LEU A 43 10.21 5.38 -10.71
CA LEU A 43 10.88 4.95 -11.95
C LEU A 43 10.04 5.25 -13.19
N GLN A 44 8.72 5.14 -13.09
CA GLN A 44 7.80 5.34 -14.21
C GLN A 44 7.20 6.75 -14.29
N SER A 45 7.61 7.66 -13.40
CA SER A 45 7.03 9.01 -13.30
C SER A 45 7.05 9.78 -14.62
N LYS A 46 8.14 9.66 -15.40
CA LYS A 46 8.26 10.28 -16.73
C LYS A 46 7.27 9.68 -17.73
N ALA A 47 7.12 8.36 -17.73
CA ALA A 47 6.17 7.68 -18.60
C ALA A 47 4.70 7.97 -18.18
N LEU A 48 4.44 8.06 -16.87
CA LEU A 48 3.12 8.42 -16.35
C LEU A 48 2.69 9.85 -16.72
N MET A 49 3.63 10.79 -16.74
CA MET A 49 3.38 12.15 -17.21
C MET A 49 3.39 12.24 -18.74
N GLY A 50 4.23 11.45 -19.39
CA GLY A 50 4.51 11.50 -20.83
C GLY A 50 5.57 12.53 -21.22
N ALA A 51 6.21 13.22 -20.25
CA ALA A 51 7.20 14.26 -20.45
C ALA A 51 8.07 14.45 -19.21
N ASP A 52 9.12 15.27 -19.28
CA ASP A 52 9.89 15.69 -18.11
C ASP A 52 9.16 16.73 -17.27
N TYR A 53 8.54 17.70 -17.93
CA TYR A 53 7.65 18.68 -17.30
C TYR A 53 6.56 19.11 -18.27
N ARG A 54 5.47 19.67 -17.73
CA ARG A 54 4.39 20.22 -18.51
C ARG A 54 3.94 21.56 -17.93
N ILE A 55 3.46 22.42 -18.79
CA ILE A 55 2.72 23.61 -18.40
C ILE A 55 1.25 23.36 -18.73
N ASP A 56 0.37 23.50 -17.74
CA ASP A 56 -1.08 23.38 -17.95
C ASP A 56 -1.80 24.67 -17.62
N SER A 57 -2.81 24.96 -18.40
CA SER A 57 -3.68 26.12 -18.23
C SER A 57 -5.11 25.76 -18.60
N ASN A 58 -6.07 26.40 -17.93
CA ASN A 58 -7.49 26.28 -18.25
C ASN A 58 -7.94 27.28 -19.36
N GLN A 59 -7.02 28.06 -19.89
CA GLN A 59 -7.25 29.06 -20.95
C GLN A 59 -6.16 28.93 -22.00
N LEU A 60 -6.46 29.43 -23.21
CA LEU A 60 -5.43 29.62 -24.23
C LEU A 60 -4.31 30.50 -23.66
N PRO A 61 -3.05 30.19 -23.91
CA PRO A 61 -1.92 30.95 -23.41
C PRO A 61 -2.00 32.38 -23.93
N ASN A 62 -1.91 33.32 -23.02
CA ASN A 62 -1.72 34.73 -23.38
C ASN A 62 -0.27 34.97 -23.83
N GLU A 63 0.04 36.19 -24.28
CA GLU A 63 1.37 36.54 -24.79
C GLU A 63 2.50 36.26 -23.76
N LYS A 64 2.21 36.42 -22.46
CA LYS A 64 3.20 36.18 -21.41
C LYS A 64 3.47 34.68 -21.22
N VAL A 65 2.43 33.89 -21.15
CA VAL A 65 2.54 32.40 -21.04
C VAL A 65 3.21 31.84 -22.29
N GLN A 66 2.83 32.36 -23.49
CA GLN A 66 3.44 31.98 -24.74
C GLN A 66 4.94 32.35 -24.77
N GLY A 67 5.30 33.54 -24.26
CA GLY A 67 6.71 33.97 -24.15
C GLY A 67 7.51 33.07 -23.21
N ILE A 68 6.91 32.55 -22.15
CA ILE A 68 7.53 31.56 -21.25
C ILE A 68 7.73 30.22 -21.98
N ILE A 69 6.70 29.72 -22.67
CA ILE A 69 6.76 28.49 -23.48
C ILE A 69 7.89 28.58 -24.50
N ASP A 70 7.99 29.71 -25.19
CA ASP A 70 9.01 29.94 -26.22
C ASP A 70 10.42 30.05 -25.60
N SER A 71 10.55 30.69 -24.42
CA SER A 71 11.81 30.78 -23.69
C SER A 71 12.35 29.43 -23.21
N LEU A 72 11.48 28.44 -23.03
CA LEU A 72 11.83 27.07 -22.68
C LEU A 72 12.14 26.18 -23.90
N GLY A 73 12.31 26.79 -25.08
CA GLY A 73 12.64 26.08 -26.32
C GLY A 73 11.41 25.60 -27.12
N GLY A 74 10.21 25.98 -26.72
CA GLY A 74 8.96 25.55 -27.32
C GLY A 74 8.50 24.15 -26.86
N ALA A 75 7.22 23.90 -26.89
CA ALA A 75 6.65 22.62 -26.49
C ALA A 75 6.95 21.51 -27.51
N SER A 76 7.47 20.39 -27.07
CA SER A 76 7.71 19.19 -27.89
C SER A 76 6.40 18.47 -28.25
N GLY A 77 5.38 18.61 -27.41
CA GLY A 77 4.03 18.08 -27.61
C GLY A 77 2.98 18.95 -26.95
N MET A 78 1.77 18.88 -27.45
CA MET A 78 0.62 19.62 -26.92
C MET A 78 -0.61 18.72 -26.87
N GLU A 79 -1.42 18.94 -25.85
CA GLU A 79 -2.69 18.24 -25.69
C GLU A 79 -3.76 19.20 -25.20
N VAL A 80 -4.94 19.09 -25.79
CA VAL A 80 -6.15 19.76 -25.31
C VAL A 80 -7.12 18.73 -24.76
N ARG A 81 -7.63 18.99 -23.56
CA ARG A 81 -8.54 18.09 -22.84
C ARG A 81 -9.84 18.80 -22.48
N PHE A 82 -10.94 18.18 -22.80
CA PHE A 82 -12.26 18.62 -22.34
C PHE A 82 -13.23 17.44 -22.26
N VAL A 83 -14.30 17.61 -21.51
CA VAL A 83 -15.33 16.58 -21.35
C VAL A 83 -16.52 16.93 -22.23
N SER A 84 -16.98 15.96 -23.03
CA SER A 84 -18.13 16.13 -23.93
C SER A 84 -18.88 14.82 -24.12
N MET A 85 -20.02 14.90 -24.81
CA MET A 85 -20.77 13.71 -25.20
C MET A 85 -20.27 13.20 -26.55
N ALA A 86 -19.95 11.92 -26.62
CA ALA A 86 -19.66 11.24 -27.88
C ALA A 86 -20.80 10.29 -28.23
N ALA A 87 -21.18 10.25 -29.51
CA ALA A 87 -22.22 9.37 -30.02
C ALA A 87 -21.61 8.20 -30.81
N PHE A 88 -22.09 7.00 -30.53
CA PHE A 88 -21.64 5.77 -31.17
C PHE A 88 -22.71 5.25 -32.12
N SER A 89 -22.46 5.41 -33.41
CA SER A 89 -23.44 5.18 -34.50
C SER A 89 -24.00 3.75 -34.49
N LYS A 90 -23.19 2.75 -34.19
CA LYS A 90 -23.60 1.33 -34.21
C LYS A 90 -24.70 1.00 -33.19
N ARG A 91 -24.78 1.69 -32.06
CA ARG A 91 -25.77 1.46 -31.00
C ARG A 91 -26.74 2.63 -30.83
N ASN A 92 -26.59 3.70 -31.58
CA ASN A 92 -27.35 4.96 -31.44
C ASN A 92 -27.40 5.44 -29.95
N LYS A 93 -26.25 5.36 -29.27
CA LYS A 93 -26.07 5.69 -27.83
C LYS A 93 -25.01 6.76 -27.69
N THR A 94 -25.16 7.56 -26.66
CA THR A 94 -24.19 8.59 -26.28
C THR A 94 -23.57 8.26 -24.91
N LYS A 95 -22.35 8.70 -24.71
CA LYS A 95 -21.64 8.59 -23.41
C LYS A 95 -20.82 9.84 -23.17
N LEU A 96 -20.75 10.24 -21.89
CA LEU A 96 -19.82 11.28 -21.44
C LEU A 96 -18.41 10.73 -21.52
N VAL A 97 -17.53 11.44 -22.24
CA VAL A 97 -16.15 11.04 -22.50
C VAL A 97 -15.21 12.22 -22.34
N GLN A 98 -13.95 11.97 -22.06
CA GLN A 98 -12.90 12.96 -22.10
C GLN A 98 -12.26 12.98 -23.50
N ILE A 99 -12.47 14.05 -24.25
CA ILE A 99 -11.82 14.24 -25.54
C ILE A 99 -10.40 14.73 -25.27
N ARG A 100 -9.43 14.10 -25.92
CA ARG A 100 -8.00 14.43 -25.85
C ARG A 100 -7.49 14.67 -27.28
N GLY A 101 -7.30 15.93 -27.63
CA GLY A 101 -6.70 16.33 -28.92
C GLY A 101 -5.20 16.45 -28.78
N VAL A 102 -4.44 15.60 -29.47
CA VAL A 102 -2.98 15.49 -29.32
C VAL A 102 -2.27 16.01 -30.57
N LYS A 103 -1.14 16.74 -30.34
CA LYS A 103 -0.27 17.27 -31.40
C LYS A 103 1.20 17.12 -31.02
N GLY A 104 2.06 16.93 -32.02
CA GLY A 104 3.51 16.81 -31.81
C GLY A 104 3.95 15.44 -31.30
N ASN A 105 5.05 15.39 -30.54
CA ASN A 105 5.67 14.16 -30.08
C ASN A 105 5.12 13.68 -28.71
N PHE A 106 3.85 13.94 -28.40
CA PHE A 106 3.27 13.42 -27.17
C PHE A 106 2.64 12.05 -27.40
N PRO A 107 2.87 11.05 -26.51
CA PRO A 107 3.76 11.11 -25.34
C PRO A 107 5.25 10.99 -25.73
N ILE A 108 6.10 11.77 -25.05
CA ILE A 108 7.55 11.76 -25.25
C ILE A 108 8.17 10.53 -24.59
N TYR A 109 7.69 10.20 -23.38
CA TYR A 109 8.03 8.98 -22.65
C TYR A 109 6.80 8.11 -22.48
N GLY A 110 6.97 6.80 -22.59
CA GLY A 110 5.88 5.83 -22.64
C GLY A 110 5.22 5.80 -24.03
N SER A 111 4.03 5.24 -24.08
CA SER A 111 3.26 5.12 -25.34
C SER A 111 1.76 5.05 -25.01
N PHE A 112 0.92 5.30 -25.99
CA PHE A 112 -0.47 4.89 -25.94
C PHE A 112 -0.55 3.37 -26.12
N GLU A 113 -1.03 2.68 -25.12
CA GLU A 113 -1.25 1.22 -25.21
C GLU A 113 -2.58 0.97 -25.90
N THR A 114 -2.54 0.36 -27.06
CA THR A 114 -3.74 0.15 -27.89
C THR A 114 -3.86 -1.30 -28.36
N GLU A 115 -5.07 -1.68 -28.70
CA GLU A 115 -5.36 -2.94 -29.38
C GLU A 115 -6.14 -2.66 -30.69
N PRO A 116 -5.56 -2.91 -31.88
CA PRO A 116 -4.19 -3.38 -32.14
C PRO A 116 -3.11 -2.33 -31.81
N GLU A 117 -1.87 -2.78 -31.54
CA GLU A 117 -0.74 -1.90 -31.18
C GLU A 117 -0.43 -0.84 -32.25
N THR A 118 -0.69 -1.17 -33.52
CA THR A 118 -0.47 -0.26 -34.66
C THR A 118 -1.36 0.98 -34.60
N ALA A 119 -2.53 0.89 -33.96
CA ALA A 119 -3.49 1.98 -33.87
C ALA A 119 -2.90 3.23 -33.21
N ALA A 120 -2.02 3.09 -32.22
CA ALA A 120 -1.33 4.18 -31.56
C ALA A 120 -0.44 5.02 -32.50
N LYS A 121 0.09 4.41 -33.57
CA LYS A 121 0.93 5.10 -34.56
C LYS A 121 0.13 5.63 -35.75
N ASP A 122 -0.98 4.99 -36.05
CA ASP A 122 -1.75 5.25 -37.28
C ASP A 122 -2.88 6.24 -37.08
N TYR A 123 -3.36 6.49 -35.84
CA TYR A 123 -4.56 7.32 -35.58
C TYR A 123 -4.44 8.76 -36.14
N ASP A 124 -3.25 9.35 -36.04
CA ASP A 124 -3.03 10.69 -36.58
C ASP A 124 -3.01 10.72 -38.10
N ARG A 125 -2.32 9.77 -38.74
CA ARG A 125 -2.22 9.66 -40.20
C ARG A 125 -3.55 9.30 -40.85
N ALA A 126 -4.29 8.36 -40.22
CA ALA A 126 -5.58 7.89 -40.73
C ALA A 126 -6.78 8.75 -40.32
N ASN A 127 -6.54 9.88 -39.63
CA ASN A 127 -7.61 10.77 -39.14
C ASN A 127 -8.64 10.03 -38.26
N GLY A 128 -8.17 9.08 -37.44
CA GLY A 128 -9.01 8.21 -36.63
C GLY A 128 -9.02 8.59 -35.17
N ALA A 129 -9.84 7.86 -34.42
CA ALA A 129 -9.93 7.97 -32.96
C ALA A 129 -9.44 6.69 -32.28
N LEU A 130 -8.79 6.86 -31.12
CA LEU A 130 -8.54 5.78 -30.16
C LEU A 130 -9.58 5.89 -29.05
N VAL A 131 -10.36 4.84 -28.84
CA VAL A 131 -11.49 4.85 -27.91
C VAL A 131 -11.14 3.93 -26.72
N ASP A 132 -11.42 4.39 -25.52
CA ASP A 132 -11.18 3.61 -24.30
C ASP A 132 -11.75 2.19 -24.40
N ALA A 133 -10.97 1.19 -23.96
CA ALA A 133 -11.29 -0.22 -24.08
C ALA A 133 -12.61 -0.58 -23.36
N THR A 134 -12.92 0.09 -22.24
CA THR A 134 -14.16 -0.17 -21.49
C THR A 134 -15.39 0.32 -22.26
N VAL A 135 -15.26 1.42 -23.01
CA VAL A 135 -16.33 1.93 -23.89
C VAL A 135 -16.54 0.99 -25.06
N MET A 136 -15.44 0.52 -25.67
CA MET A 136 -15.53 -0.44 -26.77
C MET A 136 -16.25 -1.73 -26.33
N LEU A 137 -15.90 -2.27 -25.17
CA LEU A 137 -16.57 -3.44 -24.60
C LEU A 137 -18.04 -3.15 -24.28
N GLN A 138 -18.33 -2.03 -23.61
CA GLN A 138 -19.69 -1.65 -23.19
C GLN A 138 -20.66 -1.53 -24.38
N PHE A 139 -20.20 -0.99 -25.50
CA PHE A 139 -21.02 -0.77 -26.69
C PHE A 139 -20.79 -1.83 -27.78
N SER A 140 -19.96 -2.85 -27.54
CA SER A 140 -19.59 -3.90 -28.51
C SER A 140 -19.06 -3.30 -29.81
N LEU A 141 -18.17 -2.31 -29.69
CA LEU A 141 -17.53 -1.63 -30.81
C LEU A 141 -16.31 -2.42 -31.30
N GLN A 142 -15.98 -2.26 -32.56
CA GLN A 142 -14.79 -2.88 -33.18
C GLN A 142 -14.00 -1.81 -33.97
N PRO A 143 -12.70 -2.02 -34.17
CA PRO A 143 -11.96 -1.19 -35.13
C PRO A 143 -12.67 -1.15 -36.49
N GLY A 144 -12.82 0.05 -37.04
CA GLY A 144 -13.61 0.31 -38.25
C GLY A 144 -15.02 0.88 -37.98
N ASP A 145 -15.58 0.73 -36.77
CA ASP A 145 -16.79 1.45 -36.37
C ASP A 145 -16.52 2.97 -36.30
N SER A 146 -17.54 3.80 -36.16
CA SER A 146 -17.40 5.27 -36.10
C SER A 146 -17.90 5.86 -34.79
N VAL A 147 -17.21 6.89 -34.32
CA VAL A 147 -17.62 7.72 -33.18
C VAL A 147 -17.83 9.16 -33.63
N LYS A 148 -19.00 9.73 -33.33
CA LYS A 148 -19.30 11.13 -33.59
C LYS A 148 -18.95 11.99 -32.37
N ILE A 149 -18.13 13.03 -32.60
CA ILE A 149 -17.65 13.98 -31.59
C ILE A 149 -17.95 15.37 -32.11
N GLY A 150 -18.90 16.07 -31.49
CA GLY A 150 -19.44 17.32 -32.05
C GLY A 150 -20.01 17.09 -33.42
N GLU A 151 -19.59 17.88 -34.40
CA GLU A 151 -20.05 17.78 -35.78
C GLU A 151 -19.26 16.78 -36.63
N LEU A 152 -18.13 16.25 -36.12
CA LEU A 152 -17.27 15.34 -36.86
C LEU A 152 -17.49 13.88 -36.48
N SER A 153 -17.25 12.99 -37.44
CA SER A 153 -17.29 11.54 -37.27
C SER A 153 -15.91 10.95 -37.56
N PHE A 154 -15.37 10.17 -36.61
CA PHE A 154 -14.05 9.56 -36.69
C PHE A 154 -14.15 8.03 -36.78
N PRO A 155 -13.39 7.38 -37.68
CA PRO A 155 -13.25 5.95 -37.63
C PRO A 155 -12.47 5.54 -36.35
N ILE A 156 -12.93 4.52 -35.67
CA ILE A 156 -12.25 3.93 -34.50
C ILE A 156 -11.13 3.03 -35.02
N LEU A 157 -9.88 3.34 -34.72
CA LEU A 157 -8.73 2.55 -35.15
C LEU A 157 -8.32 1.46 -34.14
N GLY A 158 -8.60 1.71 -32.87
CA GLY A 158 -8.28 0.74 -31.84
C GLY A 158 -8.83 1.09 -30.48
N ALA A 159 -8.80 0.08 -29.61
CA ALA A 159 -9.11 0.21 -28.20
C ALA A 159 -7.90 0.80 -27.46
N LEU A 160 -8.12 1.86 -26.69
CA LEU A 160 -7.13 2.47 -25.82
C LEU A 160 -7.16 1.77 -24.46
N LYS A 161 -6.09 1.09 -24.08
CA LYS A 161 -5.94 0.40 -22.78
C LYS A 161 -5.35 1.32 -21.72
N SER A 162 -4.32 2.10 -22.12
CA SER A 162 -3.63 3.03 -21.22
C SER A 162 -3.09 4.23 -22.00
N ALA A 163 -3.07 5.38 -21.33
CA ALA A 163 -2.48 6.62 -21.87
C ALA A 163 -1.85 7.45 -20.75
N PRO A 164 -0.69 8.08 -20.98
CA PRO A 164 -0.10 9.00 -20.02
C PRO A 164 -1.08 10.07 -19.56
N GLY A 165 -1.04 10.39 -18.25
CA GLY A 165 -1.94 11.36 -17.64
C GLY A 165 -3.38 10.89 -17.40
N SER A 166 -3.72 9.65 -17.72
CA SER A 166 -5.00 9.01 -17.38
C SER A 166 -4.87 8.18 -16.11
N THR A 167 -5.92 8.15 -15.29
CA THR A 167 -6.03 7.27 -14.13
C THR A 167 -7.31 6.44 -14.25
N ALA A 168 -7.34 5.23 -13.69
CA ALA A 168 -8.52 4.38 -13.70
C ALA A 168 -9.77 5.09 -13.15
N VAL A 169 -9.59 5.94 -12.13
CA VAL A 169 -10.69 6.73 -11.54
C VAL A 169 -11.23 7.79 -12.53
N SER A 170 -10.36 8.51 -13.22
CA SER A 170 -10.80 9.49 -14.22
C SER A 170 -11.45 8.82 -15.43
N ALA A 171 -10.90 7.69 -15.86
CA ALA A 171 -11.44 6.89 -16.97
C ALA A 171 -12.81 6.26 -16.63
N SER A 172 -13.09 5.92 -15.38
CA SER A 172 -14.40 5.39 -14.99
C SER A 172 -15.52 6.45 -15.05
N VAL A 173 -15.20 7.72 -14.81
CA VAL A 173 -16.16 8.84 -14.86
C VAL A 173 -16.34 9.35 -16.31
N ALA A 174 -15.24 9.64 -17.00
CA ALA A 174 -15.20 10.11 -18.36
C ALA A 174 -14.06 9.41 -19.13
N PRO A 175 -14.33 8.24 -19.73
CA PRO A 175 -13.31 7.47 -20.44
C PRO A 175 -12.70 8.27 -21.60
N PRO A 176 -11.38 8.18 -21.81
CA PRO A 176 -10.69 8.99 -22.80
C PRO A 176 -10.97 8.55 -24.25
N ILE A 177 -11.09 9.53 -25.13
CA ILE A 177 -11.02 9.34 -26.57
C ILE A 177 -9.93 10.26 -27.10
N ILE A 178 -8.94 9.72 -27.79
CA ILE A 178 -7.82 10.47 -28.37
C ILE A 178 -8.12 10.71 -29.85
N ILE A 179 -8.00 11.96 -30.27
CA ILE A 179 -8.12 12.39 -31.67
C ILE A 179 -6.96 13.32 -32.03
N PRO A 180 -6.62 13.47 -33.32
CA PRO A 180 -5.63 14.45 -33.73
C PRO A 180 -6.08 15.88 -33.42
N TYR A 181 -5.18 16.70 -32.88
CA TYR A 181 -5.45 18.07 -32.44
C TYR A 181 -6.06 18.94 -33.54
N ARG A 182 -5.64 18.76 -34.80
CA ARG A 182 -6.11 19.55 -35.95
C ARG A 182 -7.63 19.53 -36.19
N PHE A 183 -8.33 18.57 -35.61
CA PHE A 183 -9.78 18.48 -35.72
C PHE A 183 -10.54 19.10 -34.55
N ILE A 184 -9.86 19.51 -33.51
CA ILE A 184 -10.50 20.02 -32.28
C ILE A 184 -11.41 21.18 -32.56
N ASP A 185 -10.94 22.19 -33.29
CA ASP A 185 -11.76 23.39 -33.64
C ASP A 185 -12.96 23.00 -34.50
N ALA A 186 -12.78 22.08 -35.44
CA ALA A 186 -13.84 21.62 -36.33
C ALA A 186 -14.91 20.75 -35.63
N THR A 187 -14.68 20.28 -34.40
CA THR A 187 -15.74 19.64 -33.61
C THR A 187 -16.80 20.61 -33.12
N GLU A 188 -16.54 21.92 -33.12
CA GLU A 188 -17.39 23.00 -32.60
C GLU A 188 -17.76 22.85 -31.10
N LEU A 189 -17.00 22.05 -30.35
CA LEU A 189 -17.23 21.78 -28.91
C LEU A 189 -16.54 22.78 -27.99
N LEU A 190 -15.57 23.56 -28.51
CA LEU A 190 -14.87 24.59 -27.74
C LEU A 190 -15.68 25.90 -27.75
N GLN A 191 -16.67 26.03 -26.87
CA GLN A 191 -17.47 27.22 -26.71
C GLN A 191 -17.00 28.06 -25.52
N ARG A 192 -17.35 29.37 -25.50
CA ARG A 192 -17.11 30.24 -24.35
C ARG A 192 -17.74 29.67 -23.09
N GLY A 193 -16.91 29.43 -22.04
CA GLY A 193 -17.33 28.81 -20.79
C GLY A 193 -17.12 27.29 -20.72
N SER A 194 -16.66 26.65 -21.80
CA SER A 194 -16.21 25.25 -21.74
C SER A 194 -14.99 25.12 -20.85
N ARG A 195 -15.00 24.11 -19.99
CA ARG A 195 -13.84 23.77 -19.14
C ARG A 195 -12.83 23.00 -19.99
N VAL A 196 -11.81 23.69 -20.48
CA VAL A 196 -10.78 23.15 -21.37
C VAL A 196 -9.44 23.22 -20.66
N GLY A 197 -8.68 22.13 -20.68
CA GLY A 197 -7.30 22.11 -20.22
C GLY A 197 -6.35 22.09 -21.41
N TYR A 198 -5.41 22.99 -21.44
CA TYR A 198 -4.32 23.07 -22.43
C TYR A 198 -3.04 22.62 -21.76
N ASN A 199 -2.42 21.55 -22.25
CA ASN A 199 -1.19 20.99 -21.71
C ASN A 199 -0.07 21.10 -22.75
N TYR A 200 1.05 21.69 -22.36
CA TYR A 200 2.27 21.82 -23.14
C TYR A 200 3.35 20.95 -22.51
N TYR A 201 3.94 20.06 -23.29
CA TYR A 201 4.88 19.03 -22.81
C TYR A 201 6.29 19.31 -23.30
N PHE A 202 7.26 19.16 -22.40
CA PHE A 202 8.65 19.53 -22.64
C PHE A 202 9.62 18.41 -22.27
N VAL A 203 10.78 18.45 -22.93
CA VAL A 203 11.96 17.62 -22.58
C VAL A 203 12.95 18.49 -21.84
N ALA A 204 13.48 18.00 -20.74
CA ALA A 204 14.56 18.66 -20.03
C ALA A 204 15.91 18.21 -20.58
N GLU A 205 16.82 19.14 -20.85
CA GLU A 205 18.18 18.81 -21.29
C GLU A 205 18.98 18.10 -20.19
N THR A 206 18.77 18.50 -18.93
CA THR A 206 19.43 17.91 -17.77
C THR A 206 18.49 17.89 -16.56
N THR A 207 18.49 16.81 -15.78
CA THR A 207 17.59 16.63 -14.63
C THR A 207 17.85 17.63 -13.49
N SER A 208 19.08 18.15 -13.36
CA SER A 208 19.48 19.14 -12.34
C SER A 208 18.88 20.52 -12.58
N ASP A 209 18.55 20.85 -13.82
CA ASP A 209 18.08 22.19 -14.17
C ASP A 209 16.56 22.35 -13.92
N MET A 210 15.83 21.23 -13.83
CA MET A 210 14.38 21.26 -13.70
C MET A 210 13.89 21.90 -12.40
N GLU A 211 14.58 21.71 -11.31
CA GLU A 211 14.19 22.28 -10.02
C GLU A 211 14.41 23.81 -9.98
N GLN A 212 15.40 24.29 -10.71
CA GLN A 212 15.65 25.72 -10.89
C GLN A 212 14.60 26.32 -11.83
N ILE A 213 14.36 25.70 -12.97
CA ILE A 213 13.35 26.11 -13.94
C ILE A 213 11.98 26.18 -13.25
N TYR A 214 11.62 25.16 -12.46
CA TYR A 214 10.37 25.16 -11.70
C TYR A 214 10.28 26.37 -10.75
N LYS A 215 11.33 26.61 -9.93
CA LYS A 215 11.34 27.73 -8.97
C LYS A 215 11.26 29.12 -9.63
N GLU A 216 11.79 29.26 -10.84
CA GLU A 216 11.77 30.53 -11.56
C GLU A 216 10.50 30.75 -12.38
N VAL A 217 9.94 29.68 -12.94
CA VAL A 217 8.84 29.75 -13.93
C VAL A 217 7.47 29.62 -13.28
N ASP A 218 7.30 28.69 -12.34
CA ASP A 218 6.04 28.42 -11.70
C ASP A 218 5.37 29.65 -11.05
N PRO A 219 6.09 30.49 -10.27
CA PRO A 219 5.49 31.70 -9.71
C PRO A 219 5.05 32.75 -10.75
N LYS A 220 5.64 32.71 -11.95
CA LYS A 220 5.23 33.60 -13.05
C LYS A 220 4.00 33.08 -13.76
N LEU A 221 3.87 31.76 -13.87
CA LEU A 221 2.72 31.08 -14.44
C LEU A 221 1.49 31.19 -13.54
N ASP A 222 1.66 31.03 -12.22
CA ASP A 222 0.58 31.21 -11.23
C ASP A 222 -0.14 32.57 -11.39
N LEU A 223 0.59 33.63 -11.69
CA LEU A 223 0.02 34.97 -11.91
C LEU A 223 -0.87 35.04 -13.15
N GLU A 224 -0.70 34.12 -14.08
CA GLU A 224 -1.43 34.08 -15.36
C GLU A 224 -2.42 32.89 -15.41
N ASN A 225 -2.73 32.27 -14.27
CA ASN A 225 -3.60 31.08 -14.13
C ASN A 225 -3.11 29.87 -14.96
N ALA A 226 -1.81 29.67 -14.99
CA ALA A 226 -1.18 28.50 -15.55
C ALA A 226 -0.27 27.89 -14.47
N ASP A 227 -0.09 26.59 -14.48
CA ASP A 227 0.69 25.83 -13.51
C ASP A 227 1.81 25.05 -14.21
N MET A 228 2.93 24.86 -13.55
CA MET A 228 3.98 23.98 -14.02
C MET A 228 4.05 22.70 -13.18
N ASP A 229 3.91 21.56 -13.82
CA ASP A 229 4.09 20.25 -13.18
C ASP A 229 5.39 19.59 -13.67
N THR A 230 6.18 19.07 -12.75
CA THR A 230 7.35 18.22 -13.07
C THR A 230 7.03 16.74 -12.87
N HIS A 231 7.77 15.84 -13.53
CA HIS A 231 7.59 14.40 -13.31
C HIS A 231 7.87 13.98 -11.86
N THR A 232 8.75 14.69 -11.15
CA THR A 232 9.03 14.47 -9.72
C THR A 232 7.83 14.83 -8.87
N GLN A 233 7.20 15.98 -9.10
CA GLN A 233 5.98 16.38 -8.38
C GLN A 233 4.80 15.48 -8.69
N THR A 234 4.68 15.05 -9.94
CA THR A 234 3.66 14.05 -10.33
C THR A 234 3.89 12.73 -9.60
N SER A 235 5.15 12.28 -9.49
CA SER A 235 5.52 11.12 -8.70
C SER A 235 5.16 11.28 -7.22
N GLU A 236 5.47 12.44 -6.62
CA GLU A 236 5.12 12.73 -5.23
C GLU A 236 3.61 12.81 -5.01
N ARG A 237 2.87 13.42 -5.94
CA ARG A 237 1.42 13.57 -5.87
C ARG A 237 0.71 12.22 -5.98
N LEU A 238 1.14 11.38 -6.89
CA LEU A 238 0.71 9.97 -6.99
C LEU A 238 1.14 9.18 -5.76
N GLY A 239 2.41 9.29 -5.35
CA GLY A 239 2.95 8.66 -4.16
C GLY A 239 2.12 8.97 -2.91
N ARG A 240 1.80 10.25 -2.66
CA ARG A 240 0.95 10.66 -1.53
C ARG A 240 -0.46 10.07 -1.58
N ARG A 241 -1.06 9.92 -2.76
CA ARG A 241 -2.38 9.29 -2.92
C ARG A 241 -2.33 7.81 -2.54
N TYR A 242 -1.32 7.08 -2.99
CA TYR A 242 -1.13 5.66 -2.64
C TYR A 242 -0.58 5.47 -1.22
N GLU A 243 0.11 6.45 -0.66
CA GLU A 243 0.60 6.44 0.72
C GLU A 243 -0.54 6.32 1.74
N ASN A 244 -1.65 7.00 1.54
CA ASN A 244 -2.82 6.87 2.41
C ASN A 244 -3.40 5.45 2.37
N VAL A 245 -3.45 4.83 1.19
CA VAL A 245 -3.84 3.42 1.05
C VAL A 245 -2.82 2.52 1.74
N GLY A 246 -1.52 2.79 1.55
CA GLY A 246 -0.43 2.08 2.23
C GLY A 246 -0.52 2.18 3.75
N LYS A 247 -0.80 3.36 4.30
CA LYS A 247 -1.02 3.57 5.75
C LYS A 247 -2.18 2.73 6.26
N PHE A 248 -3.29 2.68 5.53
CA PHE A 248 -4.43 1.83 5.88
C PHE A 248 -4.07 0.34 5.84
N MET A 249 -3.39 -0.13 4.79
CA MET A 249 -2.93 -1.51 4.68
C MET A 249 -1.95 -1.87 5.82
N ASN A 250 -1.02 -0.97 6.14
CA ASN A 250 -0.09 -1.13 7.26
C ASN A 250 -0.82 -1.27 8.60
N LEU A 251 -1.91 -0.53 8.78
CA LEU A 251 -2.73 -0.61 9.99
C LEU A 251 -3.42 -1.97 10.10
N VAL A 252 -3.94 -2.50 9.00
CA VAL A 252 -4.51 -3.86 8.93
C VAL A 252 -3.45 -4.93 9.23
N ALA A 253 -2.24 -4.80 8.62
CA ALA A 253 -1.12 -5.70 8.90
C ALA A 253 -0.71 -5.68 10.37
N PHE A 254 -0.72 -4.50 10.98
CA PHE A 254 -0.38 -4.35 12.39
C PHE A 254 -1.43 -5.00 13.31
N ILE A 255 -2.72 -4.87 12.99
CA ILE A 255 -3.78 -5.59 13.71
C ILE A 255 -3.57 -7.11 13.60
N ALA A 256 -3.26 -7.60 12.41
CA ALA A 256 -2.95 -9.01 12.20
C ALA A 256 -1.73 -9.47 13.02
N LEU A 257 -0.68 -8.63 13.09
CA LEU A 257 0.49 -8.87 13.95
C LEU A 257 0.11 -8.92 15.43
N LEU A 258 -0.72 -7.99 15.91
CA LEU A 258 -1.18 -7.97 17.31
C LEU A 258 -2.00 -9.22 17.66
N LEU A 259 -2.88 -9.68 16.75
CA LEU A 259 -3.60 -10.94 16.92
C LEU A 259 -2.62 -12.12 17.02
N GLY A 260 -1.59 -12.13 16.17
CA GLY A 260 -0.47 -13.07 16.28
C GLY A 260 0.21 -13.02 17.64
N CYS A 261 0.45 -11.83 18.18
CA CYS A 261 1.07 -11.64 19.50
C CYS A 261 0.23 -12.20 20.66
N VAL A 262 -1.10 -12.05 20.59
CA VAL A 262 -2.01 -12.69 21.56
C VAL A 262 -1.90 -14.21 21.49
N GLY A 263 -1.82 -14.77 20.27
CA GLY A 263 -1.56 -16.20 20.06
C GLY A 263 -0.20 -16.65 20.63
N ILE A 264 0.84 -15.83 20.44
CA ILE A 264 2.18 -16.05 21.06
C ILE A 264 2.07 -16.10 22.57
N ALA A 265 1.49 -15.07 23.19
CA ALA A 265 1.38 -14.98 24.65
C ALA A 265 0.61 -16.17 25.24
N SER A 266 -0.50 -16.55 24.61
CA SER A 266 -1.30 -17.71 25.01
C SER A 266 -0.53 -19.04 24.89
N SER A 267 0.12 -19.26 23.75
CA SER A 267 0.87 -20.49 23.49
C SER A 267 2.10 -20.63 24.41
N VAL A 268 2.83 -19.53 24.64
CA VAL A 268 3.97 -19.50 25.55
C VAL A 268 3.53 -19.73 26.99
N HIS A 269 2.38 -19.17 27.40
CA HIS A 269 1.83 -19.39 28.72
C HIS A 269 1.56 -20.87 28.98
N ILE A 270 0.95 -21.55 28.03
CA ILE A 270 0.69 -23.02 28.12
C ILE A 270 2.01 -23.78 28.11
N TYR A 271 2.94 -23.44 27.21
CA TYR A 271 4.24 -24.07 27.11
C TYR A 271 5.03 -23.98 28.44
N ILE A 272 5.11 -22.79 29.04
CA ILE A 272 5.79 -22.57 30.31
C ILE A 272 5.12 -23.36 31.44
N LYS A 273 3.78 -23.38 31.52
CA LYS A 273 3.07 -24.18 32.52
C LYS A 273 3.45 -25.67 32.46
N GLU A 274 3.56 -26.25 31.29
CA GLU A 274 3.98 -27.65 31.12
C GLU A 274 5.43 -27.88 31.52
N LYS A 275 6.29 -26.91 31.26
CA LYS A 275 7.73 -26.99 31.58
C LYS A 275 8.05 -26.65 33.04
N LEU A 276 7.08 -26.22 33.85
CA LEU A 276 7.32 -25.90 35.28
C LEU A 276 7.93 -27.04 36.04
N ARG A 277 7.54 -28.31 35.76
CA ARG A 277 8.16 -29.50 36.37
C ARG A 277 9.64 -29.62 36.01
N ALA A 278 9.99 -29.43 34.74
CA ALA A 278 11.37 -29.46 34.28
C ALA A 278 12.19 -28.30 34.87
N VAL A 279 11.59 -27.11 35.01
CA VAL A 279 12.19 -25.97 35.71
C VAL A 279 12.53 -26.30 37.16
N ALA A 280 11.61 -26.97 37.86
CA ALA A 280 11.83 -27.36 39.25
C ALA A 280 12.96 -28.40 39.37
N VAL A 281 12.98 -29.43 38.52
CA VAL A 281 14.06 -30.43 38.48
C VAL A 281 15.41 -29.75 38.21
N LEU A 282 15.49 -28.83 37.24
CA LEU A 282 16.73 -28.09 36.97
C LEU A 282 17.19 -27.28 38.18
N LYS A 283 16.25 -26.63 38.89
CA LYS A 283 16.58 -25.91 40.15
C LYS A 283 17.03 -26.83 41.29
N CYS A 284 16.45 -28.02 41.41
CA CYS A 284 16.91 -29.04 42.38
C CYS A 284 18.31 -29.54 42.04
N LEU A 285 18.68 -29.59 40.75
CA LEU A 285 20.03 -29.95 40.28
C LEU A 285 21.04 -28.79 40.39
N GLY A 286 20.66 -27.67 40.99
CA GLY A 286 21.53 -26.51 41.25
C GLY A 286 21.49 -25.40 40.19
N ALA A 287 20.60 -25.46 39.20
CA ALA A 287 20.49 -24.38 38.24
C ALA A 287 19.97 -23.08 38.90
N SER A 288 20.65 -21.96 38.63
CA SER A 288 20.24 -20.66 39.11
C SER A 288 18.97 -20.15 38.42
N ARG A 289 18.26 -19.23 39.08
CA ARG A 289 17.04 -18.57 38.48
C ARG A 289 17.36 -17.90 37.15
N LYS A 290 18.53 -17.26 37.03
CA LYS A 290 18.97 -16.60 35.81
C LYS A 290 19.21 -17.60 34.67
N GLN A 291 19.90 -18.69 34.95
CA GLN A 291 20.18 -19.74 33.96
C GLN A 291 18.90 -20.36 33.42
N THR A 292 17.94 -20.67 34.27
CA THR A 292 16.65 -21.24 33.86
C THR A 292 15.87 -20.24 32.98
N PHE A 293 15.84 -18.96 33.35
CA PHE A 293 15.19 -17.91 32.59
C PHE A 293 15.81 -17.76 31.17
N PHE A 294 17.15 -17.68 31.10
CA PHE A 294 17.82 -17.51 29.80
C PHE A 294 17.70 -18.73 28.90
N ILE A 295 17.66 -19.96 29.44
CA ILE A 295 17.44 -21.17 28.64
C ILE A 295 16.12 -21.08 27.88
N PHE A 296 15.02 -20.74 28.55
CA PHE A 296 13.72 -20.61 27.90
C PHE A 296 13.63 -19.38 27.02
N LEU A 297 14.26 -18.26 27.37
CA LEU A 297 14.33 -17.06 26.55
C LEU A 297 15.00 -17.36 25.22
N ILE A 298 16.14 -18.03 25.20
CA ILE A 298 16.86 -18.39 23.96
C ILE A 298 16.03 -19.38 23.12
N GLN A 299 15.32 -20.32 23.73
CA GLN A 299 14.44 -21.24 23.01
C GLN A 299 13.30 -20.48 22.31
N ILE A 300 12.66 -19.53 23.01
CA ILE A 300 11.58 -18.73 22.44
C ILE A 300 12.10 -17.79 21.36
N ALA A 301 13.25 -17.17 21.56
CA ALA A 301 13.90 -16.35 20.54
C ALA A 301 14.25 -17.16 19.29
N GLY A 302 14.75 -18.38 19.44
CA GLY A 302 15.01 -19.29 18.33
C GLY A 302 13.76 -19.70 17.56
N LEU A 303 12.66 -19.98 18.28
CA LEU A 303 11.36 -20.25 17.65
C LEU A 303 10.81 -19.00 16.95
N GLY A 304 11.01 -17.82 17.54
CA GLY A 304 10.67 -16.53 16.93
C GLY A 304 11.45 -16.26 15.66
N LEU A 305 12.73 -16.60 15.62
CA LEU A 305 13.57 -16.50 14.42
C LEU A 305 13.08 -17.44 13.31
N LEU A 306 12.81 -18.72 13.65
CA LEU A 306 12.29 -19.68 12.67
C LEU A 306 10.90 -19.26 12.15
N GLY A 307 10.01 -18.83 13.04
CA GLY A 307 8.71 -18.28 12.66
C GLY A 307 8.83 -17.01 11.79
N GLY A 308 9.80 -16.15 12.13
CA GLY A 308 10.16 -14.96 11.35
C GLY A 308 10.65 -15.31 9.95
N LEU A 309 11.55 -16.29 9.82
CA LEU A 309 12.04 -16.78 8.53
C LEU A 309 10.90 -17.31 7.65
N VAL A 310 10.10 -18.23 8.16
CA VAL A 310 8.99 -18.82 7.41
C VAL A 310 7.93 -17.76 7.10
N GLY A 311 7.60 -16.89 8.06
CA GLY A 311 6.65 -15.79 7.86
C GLY A 311 7.12 -14.81 6.79
N THR A 312 8.40 -14.46 6.78
CA THR A 312 9.00 -13.59 5.76
C THR A 312 8.96 -14.23 4.38
N LEU A 313 9.31 -15.52 4.27
CA LEU A 313 9.21 -16.26 2.98
C LEU A 313 7.78 -16.26 2.44
N ILE A 314 6.80 -16.56 3.30
CA ILE A 314 5.39 -16.52 2.91
C ILE A 314 4.96 -15.08 2.56
N GLY A 315 5.38 -14.08 3.32
CA GLY A 315 5.07 -12.67 3.06
C GLY A 315 5.60 -12.20 1.70
N VAL A 316 6.85 -12.53 1.36
CA VAL A 316 7.45 -12.24 0.06
C VAL A 316 6.74 -12.99 -1.08
N SER A 317 6.22 -14.19 -0.84
CA SER A 317 5.42 -14.91 -1.83
C SER A 317 4.04 -14.28 -2.00
N LEU A 318 3.38 -13.89 -0.91
CA LEU A 318 2.06 -13.25 -0.93
C LEU A 318 2.06 -11.89 -1.63
N GLN A 319 3.15 -11.11 -1.55
CA GLN A 319 3.22 -9.82 -2.25
C GLN A 319 3.01 -9.94 -3.76
N GLN A 320 3.31 -11.10 -4.36
CA GLN A 320 3.12 -11.34 -5.80
C GLN A 320 1.64 -11.40 -6.20
N LEU A 321 0.73 -11.61 -5.25
CA LEU A 321 -0.71 -11.62 -5.50
C LEU A 321 -1.31 -10.21 -5.56
N PHE A 322 -0.67 -9.21 -4.94
CA PHE A 322 -1.21 -7.84 -4.91
C PHE A 322 -1.35 -7.20 -6.29
N PRO A 323 -0.37 -7.26 -7.20
CA PRO A 323 -0.54 -6.72 -8.55
C PRO A 323 -1.72 -7.35 -9.28
N LEU A 324 -1.90 -8.66 -9.20
CA LEU A 324 -3.01 -9.36 -9.84
C LEU A 324 -4.39 -8.91 -9.35
N ILE A 325 -4.49 -8.53 -8.07
CA ILE A 325 -5.76 -8.05 -7.47
C ILE A 325 -5.97 -6.56 -7.77
N LEU A 326 -4.89 -5.79 -7.90
CA LEU A 326 -4.91 -4.34 -8.04
C LEU A 326 -4.65 -3.87 -9.48
N GLU A 327 -4.50 -4.76 -10.44
CA GLU A 327 -4.20 -4.46 -11.85
C GLU A 327 -5.16 -3.42 -12.43
N ASP A 328 -6.47 -3.57 -12.18
CA ASP A 328 -7.50 -2.64 -12.66
C ASP A 328 -7.44 -1.24 -12.00
N PHE A 329 -6.76 -1.11 -10.85
CA PHE A 329 -6.69 0.15 -10.10
C PHE A 329 -5.37 0.89 -10.28
N LEU A 330 -4.35 0.23 -10.83
CA LEU A 330 -3.02 0.80 -11.04
C LEU A 330 -2.89 1.27 -12.48
N PRO A 331 -2.39 2.50 -12.74
CA PRO A 331 -2.20 3.02 -14.09
C PRO A 331 -0.92 2.48 -14.78
N PHE A 332 -0.27 1.49 -14.21
CA PHE A 332 1.00 0.94 -14.69
C PHE A 332 1.27 -0.44 -14.09
N ASP A 333 2.09 -1.22 -14.77
CA ASP A 333 2.53 -2.53 -14.30
C ASP A 333 3.52 -2.40 -13.15
N VAL A 334 3.22 -3.02 -12.02
CA VAL A 334 4.11 -3.04 -10.85
C VAL A 334 5.09 -4.20 -11.00
N GLN A 335 6.34 -3.86 -11.31
CA GLN A 335 7.42 -4.83 -11.28
C GLN A 335 7.82 -5.12 -9.83
N ILE A 336 7.65 -6.38 -9.42
CA ILE A 336 8.03 -6.82 -8.08
C ILE A 336 9.52 -7.11 -8.05
N SER A 337 10.23 -6.41 -7.18
CA SER A 337 11.63 -6.66 -6.85
C SER A 337 11.79 -7.09 -5.41
N PHE A 338 12.87 -7.79 -5.11
CA PHE A 338 13.19 -8.16 -3.73
C PHE A 338 13.63 -6.93 -2.94
N SER A 339 12.87 -6.62 -1.89
CA SER A 339 13.17 -5.53 -0.96
C SER A 339 13.82 -6.10 0.30
N VAL A 340 15.06 -5.72 0.57
CA VAL A 340 15.83 -6.22 1.73
C VAL A 340 15.28 -5.66 3.04
N GLN A 341 14.78 -4.42 3.04
CA GLN A 341 14.31 -3.75 4.24
C GLN A 341 13.11 -4.45 4.90
N PRO A 342 12.01 -4.80 4.20
CA PRO A 342 10.91 -5.56 4.79
C PRO A 342 11.31 -6.97 5.25
N ILE A 343 12.25 -7.62 4.57
CA ILE A 343 12.75 -8.94 4.94
C ILE A 343 13.48 -8.87 6.28
N LEU A 344 14.40 -7.91 6.44
CA LEU A 344 15.13 -7.71 7.70
C LEU A 344 14.17 -7.34 8.84
N LEU A 345 13.19 -6.48 8.55
CA LEU A 345 12.16 -6.08 9.49
C LEU A 345 11.34 -7.29 9.96
N GLY A 346 10.92 -8.17 9.06
CA GLY A 346 10.19 -9.39 9.40
C GLY A 346 10.96 -10.32 10.33
N LEU A 347 12.26 -10.51 10.07
CA LEU A 347 13.14 -11.31 10.94
C LEU A 347 13.29 -10.67 12.32
N LEU A 348 13.54 -9.38 12.40
CA LEU A 348 13.66 -8.66 13.67
C LEU A 348 12.36 -8.69 14.46
N LEU A 349 11.22 -8.46 13.81
CA LEU A 349 9.90 -8.55 14.43
C LEU A 349 9.62 -9.97 14.98
N GLY A 350 10.00 -11.01 14.25
CA GLY A 350 9.81 -12.39 14.68
C GLY A 350 10.50 -12.70 16.01
N VAL A 351 11.74 -12.29 16.13
CA VAL A 351 12.50 -12.47 17.37
C VAL A 351 11.97 -11.54 18.46
N PHE A 352 11.83 -10.26 18.16
CA PHE A 352 11.48 -9.25 19.15
C PHE A 352 10.08 -9.48 19.74
N MET A 353 9.07 -9.73 18.89
CA MET A 353 7.70 -9.98 19.34
C MET A 353 7.58 -11.27 20.16
N SER A 354 8.26 -12.34 19.73
CA SER A 354 8.24 -13.59 20.48
C SER A 354 8.86 -13.41 21.89
N VAL A 355 9.96 -12.69 22.00
CA VAL A 355 10.60 -12.39 23.28
C VAL A 355 9.72 -11.47 24.14
N LEU A 356 9.22 -10.37 23.57
CA LEU A 356 8.44 -9.35 24.30
C LEU A 356 7.17 -9.96 24.93
N PHE A 357 6.38 -10.69 24.13
CA PHE A 357 5.13 -11.28 24.61
C PHE A 357 5.34 -12.52 25.49
N ALA A 358 6.50 -13.17 25.38
CA ALA A 358 6.88 -14.26 26.27
C ALA A 358 7.38 -13.80 27.63
N LEU A 359 7.78 -12.54 27.80
CA LEU A 359 8.31 -12.03 29.07
C LEU A 359 7.35 -12.26 30.25
N THR A 360 6.04 -12.00 30.02
CA THR A 360 5.03 -12.18 31.08
C THR A 360 4.99 -13.62 31.64
N PRO A 361 4.80 -14.66 30.78
CA PRO A 361 4.83 -16.04 31.27
C PRO A 361 6.21 -16.48 31.71
N LEU A 362 7.31 -15.98 31.13
CA LEU A 362 8.66 -16.30 31.56
C LEU A 362 8.97 -15.78 32.99
N LEU A 363 8.47 -14.63 33.36
CA LEU A 363 8.63 -14.09 34.72
C LEU A 363 8.03 -15.03 35.77
N SER A 364 7.02 -15.83 35.44
CA SER A 364 6.46 -16.83 36.35
C SER A 364 7.50 -17.87 36.73
N THR A 365 8.43 -18.22 35.82
CA THR A 365 9.50 -19.22 36.09
C THR A 365 10.52 -18.72 37.12
N TRP A 366 10.68 -17.40 37.27
CA TRP A 366 11.59 -16.78 38.23
C TRP A 366 11.16 -17.03 39.67
N TYR A 367 9.85 -17.00 39.92
CA TYR A 367 9.27 -17.12 41.27
C TYR A 367 8.89 -18.54 41.67
N VAL A 368 9.01 -19.52 40.76
CA VAL A 368 8.73 -20.95 41.11
C VAL A 368 9.71 -21.46 42.11
N SER A 369 9.19 -21.92 43.28
CA SER A 369 9.94 -22.63 44.27
C SER A 369 10.02 -24.12 43.92
N PRO A 370 11.17 -24.83 44.13
CA PRO A 370 11.27 -26.28 43.93
C PRO A 370 10.23 -27.09 44.71
N LEU A 371 9.86 -26.64 45.90
CA LEU A 371 8.87 -27.29 46.78
C LEU A 371 7.43 -27.14 46.31
N GLN A 372 7.10 -26.10 45.51
CA GLN A 372 5.75 -25.87 45.00
C GLN A 372 5.30 -26.87 43.93
N VAL A 373 6.23 -27.53 43.26
CA VAL A 373 5.93 -28.52 42.20
C VAL A 373 5.53 -29.87 42.79
N LEU A 374 5.92 -30.13 44.03
CA LEU A 374 5.56 -31.36 44.80
C LEU A 374 4.17 -31.20 45.45
N ARG A 375 3.66 -30.00 45.65
CA ARG A 375 2.31 -29.71 46.14
C ARG A 375 1.41 -29.28 44.97
N ILE A 376 0.46 -30.12 44.63
CA ILE A 376 -0.61 -29.82 43.70
C ILE A 376 -1.58 -28.83 44.38
N GLN A 377 -1.22 -27.56 44.46
CA GLN A 377 -2.13 -26.50 44.91
C GLN A 377 -1.93 -25.29 44.00
N GLU A 378 -3.02 -24.93 43.29
CA GLU A 378 -3.22 -23.63 42.65
C GLU A 378 -3.21 -22.54 43.75
N GLN A 379 -2.05 -22.00 44.07
CA GLN A 379 -1.99 -20.76 44.83
C GLN A 379 -1.79 -19.60 43.88
N ASP A 380 -2.78 -18.74 43.80
CA ASP A 380 -2.70 -17.44 43.20
C ASP A 380 -1.50 -16.66 43.73
N ASN A 381 -0.48 -16.53 42.92
CA ASN A 381 0.73 -15.78 43.25
C ASN A 381 0.47 -14.27 43.19
N THR A 382 -0.04 -13.68 44.26
CA THR A 382 -0.23 -12.24 44.44
C THR A 382 1.06 -11.40 44.43
N LYS A 383 2.23 -12.04 44.43
CA LYS A 383 3.56 -11.37 44.52
C LYS A 383 4.12 -10.79 43.21
N SER A 384 3.45 -11.01 42.07
CA SER A 384 3.96 -10.58 40.74
C SER A 384 3.30 -9.33 40.15
N ARG A 385 2.40 -8.62 40.86
CA ARG A 385 1.66 -7.50 40.33
C ARG A 385 2.55 -6.39 39.72
N LYS A 386 3.63 -6.00 40.43
CA LYS A 386 4.55 -4.95 39.94
C LYS A 386 5.31 -5.36 38.69
N ALA A 387 5.80 -6.60 38.64
CA ALA A 387 6.52 -7.11 37.45
C ALA A 387 5.60 -7.28 36.26
N SER A 388 4.38 -7.78 36.43
CA SER A 388 3.38 -7.88 35.35
C SER A 388 2.94 -6.50 34.84
N PHE A 389 2.79 -5.52 35.72
CA PHE A 389 2.49 -4.15 35.33
C PHE A 389 3.62 -3.52 34.50
N LEU A 390 4.87 -3.77 34.89
CA LEU A 390 6.05 -3.25 34.18
C LEU A 390 6.14 -3.86 32.76
N VAL A 391 5.90 -5.17 32.63
CA VAL A 391 5.87 -5.83 31.31
C VAL A 391 4.71 -5.32 30.48
N LEU A 392 3.52 -5.14 31.04
CA LEU A 392 2.38 -4.55 30.31
C LEU A 392 2.71 -3.15 29.82
N ALA A 393 3.32 -2.32 30.69
CA ALA A 393 3.76 -0.98 30.29
C ALA A 393 4.78 -1.03 29.14
N THR A 394 5.74 -1.97 29.18
CA THR A 394 6.73 -2.14 28.12
C THR A 394 6.07 -2.56 26.81
N ILE A 395 5.08 -3.45 26.86
CA ILE A 395 4.31 -3.86 25.67
C ILE A 395 3.55 -2.66 25.08
N LEU A 396 2.88 -1.86 25.92
CA LEU A 396 2.14 -0.67 25.46
C LEU A 396 3.06 0.40 24.86
N ILE A 397 4.20 0.65 25.50
CA ILE A 397 5.22 1.56 24.97
C ILE A 397 5.73 1.08 23.61
N PHE A 398 6.00 -0.22 23.50
CA PHE A 398 6.43 -0.78 22.21
C PHE A 398 5.35 -0.65 21.14
N ILE A 399 4.10 -0.99 21.43
CA ILE A 399 2.98 -0.83 20.52
C ILE A 399 2.86 0.64 20.05
N PHE A 400 3.04 1.59 20.97
CA PHE A 400 2.99 3.02 20.65
C PHE A 400 4.15 3.45 19.74
N ILE A 401 5.39 3.07 20.07
CA ILE A 401 6.58 3.41 19.27
C ILE A 401 6.49 2.77 17.88
N PHE A 402 6.09 1.51 17.80
CA PHE A 402 5.95 0.80 16.54
C PHE A 402 4.81 1.38 15.68
N SER A 403 3.70 1.75 16.29
CA SER A 403 2.59 2.45 15.66
C SER A 403 3.01 3.82 15.12
N LEU A 404 3.80 4.56 15.89
CA LEU A 404 4.34 5.87 15.51
C LEU A 404 5.28 5.75 14.30
N TRP A 405 6.14 4.74 14.30
CA TRP A 405 7.01 4.44 13.16
C TRP A 405 6.23 4.04 11.91
N LEU A 406 5.14 3.25 12.07
CA LEU A 406 4.35 2.74 10.95
C LEU A 406 3.43 3.80 10.33
N LEU A 407 2.84 4.67 11.15
CA LEU A 407 1.84 5.66 10.73
C LEU A 407 2.41 7.05 10.47
N GLU A 408 3.68 7.27 10.82
CA GLU A 408 4.40 8.55 10.68
C GLU A 408 3.64 9.77 11.26
N SER A 409 2.65 9.49 12.13
CA SER A 409 1.77 10.51 12.74
C SER A 409 1.51 10.15 14.20
N TRP A 410 1.92 11.04 15.11
CA TRP A 410 1.72 10.84 16.56
C TRP A 410 0.24 10.80 16.96
N GLN A 411 -0.61 11.57 16.26
CA GLN A 411 -2.05 11.63 16.53
C GLN A 411 -2.73 10.31 16.17
N LEU A 412 -2.40 9.77 14.97
CA LEU A 412 -2.92 8.48 14.52
C LEU A 412 -2.40 7.33 15.38
N ALA A 413 -1.12 7.36 15.77
CA ALA A 413 -0.55 6.34 16.65
C ALA A 413 -1.24 6.35 18.02
N LEU A 414 -1.49 7.50 18.61
CA LEU A 414 -2.17 7.63 19.90
C LEU A 414 -3.63 7.18 19.80
N ALA A 415 -4.36 7.62 18.78
CA ALA A 415 -5.75 7.21 18.54
C ALA A 415 -5.85 5.69 18.36
N PHE A 416 -4.89 5.09 17.65
CA PHE A 416 -4.83 3.66 17.41
C PHE A 416 -4.59 2.86 18.70
N VAL A 417 -3.61 3.27 19.52
CA VAL A 417 -3.32 2.62 20.82
C VAL A 417 -4.51 2.74 21.76
N LEU A 418 -5.15 3.90 21.82
CA LEU A 418 -6.38 4.08 22.60
C LEU A 418 -7.51 3.20 22.08
N GLY A 419 -7.69 3.09 20.77
CA GLY A 419 -8.67 2.21 20.15
C GLY A 419 -8.44 0.75 20.53
N ILE A 420 -7.19 0.28 20.51
CA ILE A 420 -6.83 -1.07 20.96
C ILE A 420 -7.17 -1.27 22.43
N LEU A 421 -6.78 -0.34 23.31
CA LEU A 421 -7.07 -0.42 24.75
C LEU A 421 -8.58 -0.47 25.02
N VAL A 422 -9.38 0.35 24.34
CA VAL A 422 -10.84 0.32 24.45
C VAL A 422 -11.39 -1.02 23.97
N THR A 423 -10.95 -1.52 22.82
CA THR A 423 -11.40 -2.80 22.27
C THR A 423 -11.10 -3.96 23.22
N PHE A 424 -9.88 -4.04 23.73
CA PHE A 424 -9.51 -5.08 24.70
C PHE A 424 -10.26 -4.94 26.02
N SER A 425 -10.53 -3.71 26.49
CA SER A 425 -11.31 -3.46 27.70
C SER A 425 -12.77 -3.92 27.53
N VAL A 426 -13.37 -3.62 26.39
CA VAL A 426 -14.74 -4.06 26.05
C VAL A 426 -14.81 -5.58 25.96
N LEU A 427 -13.89 -6.21 25.22
CA LEU A 427 -13.84 -7.67 25.09
C LEU A 427 -13.62 -8.35 26.45
N SER A 428 -12.73 -7.81 27.28
CA SER A 428 -12.50 -8.31 28.64
C SER A 428 -13.75 -8.16 29.50
N GLY A 429 -14.46 -7.04 29.41
CA GLY A 429 -15.74 -6.81 30.10
C GLY A 429 -16.80 -7.83 29.69
N ILE A 430 -16.95 -8.06 28.39
CA ILE A 430 -17.88 -9.07 27.86
C ILE A 430 -17.52 -10.48 28.36
N ALA A 431 -16.23 -10.83 28.31
CA ALA A 431 -15.76 -12.13 28.79
C ALA A 431 -16.06 -12.34 30.29
N ILE A 432 -15.84 -11.31 31.13
CA ILE A 432 -16.14 -11.35 32.57
C ILE A 432 -17.65 -11.49 32.81
N LEU A 433 -18.48 -10.74 32.06
CA LEU A 433 -19.93 -10.84 32.14
C LEU A 433 -20.42 -12.23 31.77
N PHE A 434 -19.87 -12.79 30.69
CA PHE A 434 -20.20 -14.13 30.23
C PHE A 434 -19.81 -15.22 31.25
N MET A 435 -18.59 -15.14 31.80
CA MET A 435 -18.15 -16.05 32.87
C MET A 435 -19.01 -15.92 34.13
N LYS A 436 -19.38 -14.71 34.55
CA LYS A 436 -20.30 -14.50 35.70
C LYS A 436 -21.67 -15.07 35.41
N GLY A 437 -22.18 -14.92 34.19
CA GLY A 437 -23.46 -15.51 33.74
C GLY A 437 -23.43 -17.03 33.83
N ILE A 438 -22.40 -17.69 33.28
CA ILE A 438 -22.27 -19.15 33.35
C ILE A 438 -22.17 -19.62 34.80
N LYS A 439 -21.36 -18.96 35.62
CA LYS A 439 -21.21 -19.34 37.04
C LYS A 439 -22.50 -19.15 37.85
N LYS A 440 -23.41 -18.27 37.41
CA LYS A 440 -24.72 -18.05 38.05
C LYS A 440 -25.76 -19.11 37.64
N TYR A 441 -25.71 -19.56 36.38
CA TYR A 441 -26.69 -20.51 35.84
C TYR A 441 -26.26 -21.98 35.94
N PHE A 442 -24.93 -22.24 36.08
CA PHE A 442 -24.34 -23.57 36.27
C PHE A 442 -23.43 -23.54 37.50
N PRO A 443 -23.98 -23.55 38.74
CA PRO A 443 -23.17 -23.70 39.94
C PRO A 443 -22.63 -25.15 39.97
N THR A 444 -21.30 -25.29 39.82
CA THR A 444 -20.56 -26.53 40.08
C THR A 444 -20.27 -26.66 41.56
#